data_06ab49ce55b045aa00cafcbc892d7fa7
#
_entry.id   06ab49ce55b045aa00cafcbc892d7fa7
#
_cell.length_a   1.000
_cell.length_b   1.000
_cell.length_c   1.000
_cell.angle_alpha   90.00
_cell.angle_beta   90.00
_cell.angle_gamma   90.00
#
_symmetry.space_group_name_H-M   'P 1'
#
loop_
_entity.id
_entity.type
_entity.pdbx_description
1 polymer ?
#
loop_
_entity_poly.entity_id
_entity_poly.type
_entity_poly.pdbx_seq_one_letter_code
_entity_poly.pdbx_strand_id
1 'polypeptide(L)' 'MTTVRDDRPQQRFVLEKDGALGELAYEVEGDQLFLLHTEVADALRGQGVAGQLVTAAVSRAIDDDL' A
#
# COMPACT_ATOMS: atom_id res chain seq x y z
N MET A 1 -16.27 -2.61 4.96
CA MET A 1 -15.53 -2.61 3.69
C MET A 1 -14.09 -2.22 3.94
N THR A 2 -13.15 -2.96 3.37
CA THR A 2 -11.73 -2.71 3.58
C THR A 2 -11.22 -1.77 2.49
N THR A 3 -10.57 -0.68 2.87
CA THR A 3 -10.09 0.33 1.92
C THR A 3 -8.61 0.58 2.14
N VAL A 4 -7.85 0.65 1.05
CA VAL A 4 -6.46 1.04 1.10
C VAL A 4 -6.37 2.56 1.04
N ARG A 5 -5.59 3.14 1.95
CA ARG A 5 -5.35 4.57 2.01
C ARG A 5 -3.92 4.87 1.57
N ASP A 6 -3.74 5.90 0.76
CA ASP A 6 -2.42 6.39 0.38
C ASP A 6 -2.01 7.49 1.37
N ASP A 7 -1.14 7.12 2.32
CA ASP A 7 -0.60 8.05 3.30
C ASP A 7 0.64 8.73 2.70
N ARG A 8 0.43 9.75 1.90
CA ARG A 8 1.50 10.42 1.16
C ARG A 8 2.55 11.06 2.05
N PRO A 9 2.21 11.73 3.16
CA PRO A 9 3.23 12.31 4.04
C PRO A 9 4.22 11.27 4.59
N GLN A 10 3.78 10.04 4.81
CA GLN A 10 4.63 8.97 5.31
C GLN A 10 5.09 8.01 4.21
N GLN A 11 4.68 8.26 2.97
CA GLN A 11 5.05 7.46 1.80
C GLN A 11 4.76 5.97 2.00
N ARG A 12 3.49 5.68 2.30
CA ARG A 12 3.04 4.31 2.46
C ARG A 12 1.57 4.15 2.10
N PHE A 13 1.22 2.99 1.59
CA PHE A 13 -0.16 2.57 1.47
C PHE A 13 -0.52 1.79 2.72
N VAL A 14 -1.69 2.04 3.27
CA VAL A 14 -2.13 1.44 4.54
C VAL A 14 -3.49 0.82 4.36
N LEU A 15 -3.64 -0.40 4.87
CA LEU A 15 -4.93 -1.07 4.97
C LEU A 15 -5.15 -1.45 6.43
N GLU A 16 -6.26 -1.01 6.99
CA GLU A 16 -6.62 -1.35 8.37
C GLU A 16 -7.91 -2.16 8.38
N LYS A 17 -7.92 -3.25 9.12
CA LYS A 17 -9.07 -4.12 9.26
C LYS A 17 -9.07 -4.73 10.65
N ASP A 18 -10.19 -4.55 11.38
CA ASP A 18 -10.38 -5.13 12.72
C ASP A 18 -9.23 -4.81 13.68
N GLY A 19 -8.71 -3.59 13.59
CA GLY A 19 -7.60 -3.14 14.45
C GLY A 19 -6.23 -3.63 14.05
N ALA A 20 -6.12 -4.39 12.97
CA ALA A 20 -4.84 -4.86 12.45
C ALA A 20 -4.43 -4.05 11.21
N LEU A 21 -3.14 -3.92 10.98
CA LEU A 21 -2.60 -3.05 9.96
C LEU A 21 -1.74 -3.81 8.95
N GLY A 22 -1.92 -3.48 7.66
CA GLY A 22 -1.00 -3.83 6.60
C GLY A 22 -0.47 -2.55 5.97
N GLU A 23 0.81 -2.53 5.60
CA GLU A 23 1.38 -1.36 4.93
C GLU A 23 2.36 -1.74 3.83
N LEU A 24 2.44 -0.87 2.84
CA LEU A 24 3.42 -0.96 1.76
C LEU A 24 4.14 0.37 1.67
N ALA A 25 5.39 0.39 2.08
CA ALA A 25 6.22 1.59 2.01
C ALA A 25 6.71 1.80 0.58
N TYR A 26 6.74 3.06 0.16
CA TYR A 26 7.17 3.40 -1.20
C TYR A 26 7.98 4.69 -1.19
N GLU A 27 8.60 4.99 -2.34
CA GLU A 27 9.31 6.23 -2.57
C GLU A 27 9.00 6.69 -3.98
N VAL A 28 8.78 7.99 -4.16
CA VAL A 28 8.58 8.60 -5.48
C VAL A 28 9.81 9.42 -5.81
N GLU A 29 10.38 9.16 -6.99
CA GLU A 29 11.56 9.87 -7.47
C GLU A 29 11.35 10.22 -8.93
N GLY A 30 11.16 11.51 -9.22
CA GLY A 30 10.84 11.96 -10.57
C GLY A 30 9.51 11.37 -11.03
N ASP A 31 9.55 10.59 -12.10
CA ASP A 31 8.38 9.92 -12.66
C ASP A 31 8.33 8.42 -12.31
N GLN A 32 9.04 8.01 -11.24
CA GLN A 32 9.13 6.62 -10.84
C GLN A 32 8.59 6.41 -9.42
N LEU A 33 7.87 5.31 -9.23
CA LEU A 33 7.39 4.86 -7.93
C LEU A 33 8.13 3.58 -7.55
N PHE A 34 8.88 3.64 -6.45
CA PHE A 34 9.62 2.49 -5.94
C PHE A 34 8.87 1.86 -4.76
N LEU A 35 8.60 0.58 -4.83
CA LEU A 35 8.01 -0.17 -3.73
C LEU A 35 9.15 -0.74 -2.89
N LEU A 36 9.22 -0.32 -1.61
CA LEU A 36 10.35 -0.63 -0.76
C LEU A 36 10.17 -1.92 0.02
N HIS A 37 9.09 -2.02 0.79
CA HIS A 37 8.78 -3.24 1.52
C HIS A 37 7.30 -3.26 1.93
N THR A 38 6.81 -4.45 2.26
CA THR A 38 5.44 -4.67 2.70
C THR A 38 5.45 -5.37 4.04
N GLU A 39 4.63 -4.87 4.99
CA GLU A 39 4.41 -5.52 6.26
C GLU A 39 2.92 -5.74 6.46
N VAL A 40 2.55 -6.94 6.86
CA VAL A 40 1.16 -7.30 7.12
C VAL A 40 1.07 -7.97 8.49
N ALA A 41 0.19 -7.44 9.35
CA ALA A 41 -0.05 -8.03 10.67
C ALA A 41 -0.49 -9.49 10.53
N ASP A 42 -0.07 -10.34 11.47
CA ASP A 42 -0.37 -11.78 11.43
C ASP A 42 -1.88 -12.03 11.32
N ALA A 43 -2.70 -11.22 11.98
CA ALA A 43 -4.16 -11.34 11.93
C ALA A 43 -4.74 -11.16 10.52
N LEU A 44 -4.01 -10.51 9.62
CA LEU A 44 -4.46 -10.25 8.25
C LEU A 44 -3.83 -11.19 7.22
N ARG A 45 -2.93 -12.06 7.62
CA ARG A 45 -2.28 -12.98 6.70
C ARG A 45 -3.29 -13.93 6.07
N GLY A 46 -3.09 -14.25 4.80
CA GLY A 46 -3.97 -15.13 4.05
C GLY A 46 -5.24 -14.47 3.55
N GLN A 47 -5.40 -13.16 3.75
CA GLN A 47 -6.59 -12.43 3.32
C GLN A 47 -6.37 -11.57 2.07
N GLY A 48 -5.23 -11.72 1.40
CA GLY A 48 -4.94 -10.99 0.18
C GLY A 48 -4.59 -9.52 0.39
N VAL A 49 -4.21 -9.13 1.61
CA VAL A 49 -3.93 -7.73 1.95
C VAL A 49 -2.73 -7.20 1.17
N ALA A 50 -1.65 -7.98 1.08
CA ALA A 50 -0.47 -7.56 0.32
C ALA A 50 -0.82 -7.27 -1.14
N GLY A 51 -1.65 -8.14 -1.75
CA GLY A 51 -2.11 -7.95 -3.12
C GLY A 51 -2.93 -6.67 -3.28
N GLN A 52 -3.79 -6.36 -2.32
CA GLN A 52 -4.59 -5.13 -2.35
C GLN A 52 -3.71 -3.89 -2.24
N LEU A 53 -2.67 -3.93 -1.41
CA LEU A 53 -1.71 -2.84 -1.28
C LEU A 53 -0.95 -2.61 -2.60
N VAL A 54 -0.49 -3.67 -3.24
CA VAL A 54 0.21 -3.58 -4.52
C VAL A 54 -0.73 -3.05 -5.61
N THR A 55 -1.98 -3.50 -5.63
CA THR A 55 -2.98 -3.02 -6.58
C THR A 55 -3.19 -1.51 -6.44
N ALA A 56 -3.27 -1.01 -5.19
CA ALA A 56 -3.42 0.42 -4.94
C ALA A 56 -2.18 1.20 -5.44
N ALA A 57 -0.98 0.63 -5.25
CA ALA A 57 0.25 1.27 -5.72
C ALA A 57 0.28 1.35 -7.25
N VAL A 58 -0.13 0.29 -7.94
CA VAL A 58 -0.20 0.27 -9.41
C VAL A 58 -1.22 1.29 -9.91
N SER A 59 -2.39 1.35 -9.27
CA SER A 59 -3.42 2.33 -9.64
C SER A 59 -2.90 3.76 -9.51
N ARG A 60 -2.20 4.06 -8.43
CA ARG A 60 -1.60 5.39 -8.27
C ARG A 60 -0.55 5.67 -9.33
N ALA A 61 0.29 4.69 -9.64
CA ALA A 61 1.31 4.87 -10.66
C ALA A 61 0.69 5.22 -12.02
N ILE A 62 -0.42 4.56 -12.35
CA ILE A 62 -1.14 4.84 -13.59
C ILE A 62 -1.76 6.25 -13.54
N ASP A 63 -2.42 6.59 -12.45
CA ASP A 63 -3.10 7.89 -12.29
C ASP A 63 -2.12 9.06 -12.29
N ASP A 64 -0.95 8.88 -11.69
CA ASP A 64 0.07 9.92 -11.58
C ASP A 64 1.14 9.84 -12.69
N ASP A 65 0.96 8.94 -13.64
CA ASP A 65 1.87 8.76 -14.77
C ASP A 65 3.30 8.42 -14.32
N LEU A 66 3.39 7.55 -13.33
CA LEU A 66 4.67 7.13 -12.77
C LEU A 66 5.22 5.85 -13.39
#